data_df72a25f7321e6d510aed790310dc462
#
_entry.id   df72a25f7321e6d510aed790310dc462
#
_cell.length_a   1.000
_cell.length_b   1.000
_cell.length_c   1.000
_cell.angle_alpha   90.00
_cell.angle_beta   90.00
_cell.angle_gamma   90.00
#
_symmetry.space_group_name_H-M   'P 1'
#
loop_
_entity.id
_entity.type
_entity.pdbx_description
1 polymer ?
#
loop_
_entity_poly.entity_id
_entity_poly.type
_entity_poly.pdbx_seq_one_letter_code
_entity_poly.pdbx_strand_id
1 'polypeptide(L)'
;MIKPKLLIVEDEQAILQGLIDVFIFHGFEVDSAEDGRQGLEKALTGQYALVLLDIMLPTLDGYTICNTIREQDKNLPIIMLTAKSSEQDIIKGLTLGADDYIAKPFSIRELVLRVNAVLKRNYQHDNAIPILQIGETQIDTANRVQINSEFPSSFSRRELDILSFLKIHSERPVSREELLEHVWGYKQADAIETRTVDIHIAKLRRKIETDPKQPELLVTVRGEGYRLLR
;
A
#
# COMPACT_ATOMS: atom_id res chain seq x y z
N MET A 1 0.61 9.81 -25.24
CA MET A 1 0.63 9.66 -23.78
C MET A 1 1.86 8.87 -23.38
N ILE A 2 2.59 9.32 -22.39
CA ILE A 2 3.77 8.59 -21.86
C ILE A 2 3.24 7.33 -21.15
N LYS A 3 3.76 6.17 -21.53
CA LYS A 3 3.40 4.90 -20.86
C LYS A 3 4.03 4.86 -19.48
N PRO A 4 3.27 4.47 -18.44
CA PRO A 4 3.88 4.29 -17.11
C PRO A 4 4.88 3.14 -17.14
N LYS A 5 6.05 3.36 -16.53
CA LYS A 5 7.13 2.38 -16.47
C LYS A 5 7.07 1.62 -15.15
N LEU A 6 7.02 0.29 -15.21
CA LEU A 6 7.04 -0.60 -14.06
C LEU A 6 8.44 -1.19 -13.87
N LEU A 7 8.84 -1.40 -12.62
CA LEU A 7 9.97 -2.24 -12.26
C LEU A 7 9.43 -3.54 -11.66
N ILE A 8 9.88 -4.69 -12.16
CA ILE A 8 9.57 -6.01 -11.62
C ILE A 8 10.85 -6.62 -11.06
N VAL A 9 10.87 -6.93 -9.77
CA VAL A 9 12.01 -7.56 -9.09
C VAL A 9 11.57 -8.95 -8.64
N GLU A 10 12.07 -9.98 -9.34
CA GLU A 10 11.64 -11.37 -9.20
C GLU A 10 12.77 -12.27 -9.69
N ASP A 11 13.20 -13.25 -8.90
CA ASP A 11 14.32 -14.15 -9.25
C ASP A 11 13.88 -15.40 -10.02
N GLU A 12 12.61 -15.79 -9.93
CA GLU A 12 12.08 -16.90 -10.72
C GLU A 12 11.82 -16.46 -12.17
N GLN A 13 12.70 -16.81 -13.09
CA GLN A 13 12.64 -16.38 -14.50
C GLN A 13 11.30 -16.67 -15.19
N ALA A 14 10.66 -17.79 -14.87
CA ALA A 14 9.36 -18.14 -15.46
C ALA A 14 8.25 -17.17 -15.01
N ILE A 15 8.25 -16.76 -13.73
CA ILE A 15 7.32 -15.77 -13.19
C ILE A 15 7.65 -14.39 -13.77
N LEU A 16 8.92 -14.00 -13.73
CA LEU A 16 9.40 -12.73 -14.25
C LEU A 16 8.99 -12.50 -15.70
N GLN A 17 9.29 -13.48 -16.58
CA GLN A 17 8.94 -13.36 -17.99
C GLN A 17 7.42 -13.29 -18.20
N GLY A 18 6.66 -14.11 -17.49
CA GLY A 18 5.20 -14.06 -17.54
C GLY A 18 4.64 -12.69 -17.14
N LEU A 19 5.19 -12.09 -16.08
CA LEU A 19 4.79 -10.75 -15.64
C LEU A 19 5.17 -9.66 -16.66
N ILE A 20 6.36 -9.73 -17.23
CA ILE A 20 6.82 -8.80 -18.28
C ILE A 20 5.84 -8.82 -19.46
N ASP A 21 5.52 -10.01 -19.97
CA ASP A 21 4.65 -10.17 -21.14
C ASP A 21 3.24 -9.63 -20.85
N VAL A 22 2.70 -9.92 -19.65
CA VAL A 22 1.39 -9.44 -19.22
C VAL A 22 1.35 -7.91 -19.15
N PHE A 23 2.33 -7.27 -18.52
CA PHE A 23 2.28 -5.82 -18.36
C PHE A 23 2.60 -5.07 -19.65
N ILE A 24 3.44 -5.61 -20.51
CA ILE A 24 3.64 -5.08 -21.87
C ILE A 24 2.32 -5.15 -22.65
N PHE A 25 1.61 -6.28 -22.59
CA PHE A 25 0.29 -6.45 -23.23
C PHE A 25 -0.73 -5.42 -22.73
N HIS A 26 -0.69 -5.08 -21.43
CA HIS A 26 -1.55 -4.06 -20.84
C HIS A 26 -1.06 -2.61 -21.05
N GLY A 27 -0.03 -2.40 -21.88
CA GLY A 27 0.41 -1.08 -22.34
C GLY A 27 1.42 -0.37 -21.44
N PHE A 28 2.06 -1.09 -20.52
CA PHE A 28 3.13 -0.56 -19.68
C PHE A 28 4.49 -0.66 -20.37
N GLU A 29 5.43 0.21 -20.00
CA GLU A 29 6.84 -0.07 -20.13
C GLU A 29 7.30 -0.89 -18.94
N VAL A 30 8.12 -1.92 -19.18
CA VAL A 30 8.57 -2.83 -18.11
C VAL A 30 10.07 -2.91 -18.13
N ASP A 31 10.66 -2.72 -16.96
CA ASP A 31 12.04 -3.04 -16.64
C ASP A 31 12.07 -4.12 -15.56
N SER A 32 13.15 -4.89 -15.45
CA SER A 32 13.22 -6.02 -14.55
C SER A 32 14.56 -6.13 -13.84
N ALA A 33 14.57 -6.81 -12.71
CA ALA A 33 15.77 -7.23 -11.99
C ALA A 33 15.55 -8.64 -11.44
N GLU A 34 16.59 -9.47 -11.48
CA GLU A 34 16.57 -10.86 -11.02
C GLU A 34 17.16 -11.04 -9.62
N ASP A 35 17.70 -9.99 -9.04
CA ASP A 35 18.21 -9.96 -7.69
C ASP A 35 17.88 -8.65 -6.96
N GLY A 36 17.89 -8.73 -5.61
CA GLY A 36 17.46 -7.60 -4.77
C GLY A 36 18.37 -6.38 -4.86
N ARG A 37 19.67 -6.54 -5.06
CA ARG A 37 20.60 -5.40 -5.16
C ARG A 37 20.36 -4.61 -6.43
N GLN A 38 20.29 -5.30 -7.56
CA GLN A 38 19.96 -4.68 -8.85
C GLN A 38 18.57 -4.03 -8.80
N GLY A 39 17.59 -4.70 -8.16
CA GLY A 39 16.25 -4.17 -7.95
C GLY A 39 16.25 -2.85 -7.20
N LEU A 40 16.99 -2.78 -6.09
CA LEU A 40 17.12 -1.55 -5.30
C LEU A 40 17.80 -0.43 -6.09
N GLU A 41 18.93 -0.70 -6.73
CA GLU A 41 19.67 0.28 -7.53
C GLU A 41 18.76 0.90 -8.61
N LYS A 42 18.01 0.07 -9.34
CA LYS A 42 17.05 0.53 -10.34
C LYS A 42 15.92 1.35 -9.70
N ALA A 43 15.29 0.86 -8.64
CA ALA A 43 14.17 1.54 -7.98
C ALA A 43 14.52 2.97 -7.56
N LEU A 44 15.75 3.20 -7.09
CA LEU A 44 16.23 4.51 -6.64
C LEU A 44 16.52 5.50 -7.78
N THR A 45 16.44 5.11 -9.05
CA THR A 45 16.64 6.04 -10.19
C THR A 45 15.49 7.04 -10.37
N GLY A 46 14.36 6.85 -9.71
CA GLY A 46 13.18 7.72 -9.82
C GLY A 46 12.41 7.62 -11.15
N GLN A 47 12.66 6.57 -11.95
CA GLN A 47 12.06 6.44 -13.30
C GLN A 47 10.77 5.63 -13.33
N TYR A 48 10.43 4.97 -12.24
CA TYR A 48 9.32 4.01 -12.20
C TYR A 48 8.07 4.60 -11.58
N ALA A 49 6.94 4.26 -12.18
CA ALA A 49 5.62 4.60 -11.66
C ALA A 49 5.17 3.64 -10.55
N LEU A 50 5.71 2.40 -10.52
CA LEU A 50 5.41 1.38 -9.52
C LEU A 50 6.47 0.28 -9.55
N VAL A 51 6.73 -0.33 -8.39
CA VAL A 51 7.58 -1.51 -8.23
C VAL A 51 6.73 -2.71 -7.82
N LEU A 52 6.84 -3.81 -8.57
CA LEU A 52 6.43 -5.15 -8.14
C LEU A 52 7.66 -5.82 -7.55
N LEU A 53 7.58 -6.26 -6.30
CA LEU A 53 8.74 -6.67 -5.52
C LEU A 53 8.51 -8.02 -4.86
N ASP A 54 9.23 -9.05 -5.28
CA ASP A 54 9.26 -10.30 -4.49
C ASP A 54 9.98 -10.07 -3.16
N ILE A 55 9.54 -10.79 -2.16
CA ILE A 55 10.17 -10.76 -0.83
C ILE A 55 11.38 -11.69 -0.78
N MET A 56 11.30 -12.84 -1.44
CA MET A 56 12.32 -13.89 -1.34
C MET A 56 13.37 -13.77 -2.45
N LEU A 57 14.10 -12.66 -2.48
CA LEU A 57 15.13 -12.40 -3.47
C LEU A 57 16.52 -12.79 -2.98
N PRO A 58 17.41 -13.21 -3.88
CA PRO A 58 18.83 -13.36 -3.56
C PRO A 58 19.48 -11.98 -3.31
N THR A 59 20.61 -11.98 -2.64
CA THR A 59 21.47 -10.84 -2.27
C THR A 59 20.84 -9.87 -1.28
N LEU A 60 19.62 -9.40 -1.50
CA LEU A 60 18.89 -8.47 -0.63
C LEU A 60 17.40 -8.79 -0.66
N ASP A 61 16.80 -9.04 0.49
CA ASP A 61 15.37 -9.39 0.58
C ASP A 61 14.45 -8.19 0.33
N GLY A 62 13.23 -8.47 -0.15
CA GLY A 62 12.27 -7.44 -0.54
C GLY A 62 11.81 -6.54 0.62
N TYR A 63 11.86 -6.99 1.87
CA TYR A 63 11.55 -6.15 3.02
C TYR A 63 12.61 -5.06 3.21
N THR A 64 13.88 -5.43 3.12
CA THR A 64 15.01 -4.50 3.22
C THR A 64 14.97 -3.50 2.07
N ILE A 65 14.66 -3.95 0.85
CA ILE A 65 14.51 -3.09 -0.33
C ILE A 65 13.38 -2.07 -0.09
N CYS A 66 12.20 -2.54 0.34
CA CYS A 66 11.05 -1.66 0.60
C CYS A 66 11.39 -0.59 1.64
N ASN A 67 12.01 -0.98 2.76
CA ASN A 67 12.42 -0.03 3.79
C ASN A 67 13.38 1.03 3.25
N THR A 68 14.42 0.61 2.51
CA THR A 68 15.42 1.51 1.93
C THR A 68 14.80 2.47 0.92
N ILE A 69 13.87 1.99 0.08
CA ILE A 69 13.13 2.86 -0.84
C ILE A 69 12.33 3.90 -0.04
N ARG A 70 11.65 3.50 1.03
CA ARG A 70 10.83 4.41 1.84
C ARG A 70 11.61 5.48 2.58
N GLU A 71 12.86 5.22 2.91
CA GLU A 71 13.77 6.21 3.48
C GLU A 71 14.12 7.33 2.47
N GLN A 72 14.22 7.00 1.18
CA GLN A 72 14.61 7.92 0.12
C GLN A 72 13.42 8.45 -0.69
N ASP A 73 12.45 7.60 -1.02
CA ASP A 73 11.23 7.95 -1.74
C ASP A 73 9.99 7.36 -1.05
N LYS A 74 9.29 8.24 -0.34
CA LYS A 74 8.02 7.89 0.31
C LYS A 74 6.86 7.71 -0.69
N ASN A 75 7.02 8.14 -1.95
CA ASN A 75 5.94 8.23 -2.93
C ASN A 75 5.91 7.07 -3.92
N LEU A 76 7.04 6.43 -4.21
CA LEU A 76 7.12 5.34 -5.18
C LEU A 76 6.20 4.18 -4.74
N PRO A 77 5.15 3.83 -5.50
CA PRO A 77 4.28 2.73 -5.15
C PRO A 77 5.01 1.39 -5.17
N ILE A 78 4.76 0.56 -4.15
CA ILE A 78 5.35 -0.77 -4.03
C ILE A 78 4.24 -1.78 -3.76
N ILE A 79 4.13 -2.80 -4.61
CA ILE A 79 3.29 -3.98 -4.38
C ILE A 79 4.23 -5.16 -4.10
N MET A 80 4.10 -5.78 -2.94
CA MET A 80 4.88 -6.97 -2.61
C MET A 80 4.22 -8.23 -3.14
N LEU A 81 5.03 -9.08 -3.79
CA LEU A 81 4.65 -10.43 -4.22
C LEU A 81 5.36 -11.44 -3.30
N THR A 82 4.68 -12.51 -2.87
CA THR A 82 5.31 -13.43 -1.95
C THR A 82 4.67 -14.82 -1.87
N ALA A 83 5.50 -15.85 -1.69
CA ALA A 83 5.06 -17.17 -1.25
C ALA A 83 4.72 -17.21 0.25
N LYS A 84 5.15 -16.19 1.02
CA LYS A 84 4.88 -16.10 2.46
C LYS A 84 3.50 -15.52 2.69
N SER A 85 2.54 -16.39 2.99
CA SER A 85 1.15 -16.03 3.28
C SER A 85 0.83 -15.95 4.78
N SER A 86 1.84 -16.05 5.66
CA SER A 86 1.59 -15.92 7.08
C SER A 86 1.15 -14.49 7.43
N GLU A 87 0.25 -14.37 8.40
CA GLU A 87 -0.20 -13.06 8.90
C GLU A 87 0.95 -12.15 9.33
N GLN A 88 1.99 -12.75 9.93
CA GLN A 88 3.18 -12.02 10.38
C GLN A 88 3.98 -11.44 9.21
N ASP A 89 4.12 -12.17 8.11
CA ASP A 89 4.83 -11.70 6.91
C ASP A 89 4.09 -10.56 6.22
N ILE A 90 2.76 -10.67 6.10
CA ILE A 90 1.91 -9.62 5.54
C ILE A 90 1.98 -8.36 6.42
N ILE A 91 1.86 -8.52 7.74
CA ILE A 91 2.00 -7.41 8.70
C ILE A 91 3.35 -6.74 8.54
N LYS A 92 4.45 -7.52 8.43
CA LYS A 92 5.80 -7.00 8.26
C LYS A 92 5.92 -6.17 6.98
N GLY A 93 5.51 -6.69 5.83
CA GLY A 93 5.60 -5.99 4.53
C GLY A 93 4.82 -4.68 4.52
N LEU A 94 3.58 -4.72 4.96
CA LEU A 94 2.77 -3.51 5.06
C LEU A 94 3.32 -2.54 6.13
N THR A 95 3.93 -3.04 7.21
CA THR A 95 4.56 -2.19 8.24
C THR A 95 5.75 -1.42 7.68
N LEU A 96 6.49 -1.99 6.75
CA LEU A 96 7.61 -1.34 6.07
C LEU A 96 7.16 -0.33 5.00
N GLY A 97 5.87 -0.16 4.76
CA GLY A 97 5.33 0.87 3.89
C GLY A 97 4.98 0.43 2.48
N ALA A 98 4.85 -0.87 2.22
CA ALA A 98 4.26 -1.34 0.97
C ALA A 98 2.81 -0.84 0.83
N ASP A 99 2.41 -0.54 -0.40
CA ASP A 99 1.06 -0.05 -0.71
C ASP A 99 0.05 -1.18 -0.84
N ASP A 100 0.53 -2.37 -1.23
CA ASP A 100 -0.28 -3.58 -1.30
C ASP A 100 0.60 -4.84 -1.17
N TYR A 101 -0.05 -5.99 -1.00
CA TYR A 101 0.58 -7.27 -0.76
C TYR A 101 -0.23 -8.38 -1.44
N ILE A 102 0.43 -9.21 -2.24
CA ILE A 102 -0.20 -10.28 -3.00
C ILE A 102 0.50 -11.61 -2.73
N ALA A 103 -0.26 -12.59 -2.25
CA ALA A 103 0.26 -13.93 -2.00
C ALA A 103 0.37 -14.72 -3.32
N LYS A 104 1.47 -15.43 -3.51
CA LYS A 104 1.64 -16.45 -4.57
C LYS A 104 0.97 -17.77 -4.11
N PRO A 105 0.24 -18.48 -4.99
CA PRO A 105 -0.06 -18.15 -6.38
C PRO A 105 -1.17 -17.11 -6.51
N PHE A 106 -1.03 -16.17 -7.43
CA PHE A 106 -1.98 -15.09 -7.65
C PHE A 106 -2.64 -15.16 -9.04
N SER A 107 -3.81 -14.57 -9.16
CA SER A 107 -4.46 -14.36 -10.45
C SER A 107 -3.82 -13.18 -11.19
N ILE A 108 -3.44 -13.40 -12.45
CA ILE A 108 -2.92 -12.32 -13.33
C ILE A 108 -3.94 -11.17 -13.43
N ARG A 109 -5.23 -11.49 -13.56
CA ARG A 109 -6.30 -10.48 -13.60
C ARG A 109 -6.32 -9.63 -12.34
N GLU A 110 -6.18 -10.26 -11.18
CA GLU A 110 -6.13 -9.58 -9.89
C GLU A 110 -4.92 -8.66 -9.80
N LEU A 111 -3.72 -9.16 -10.14
CA LEU A 111 -2.49 -8.36 -10.11
C LEU A 111 -2.60 -7.12 -11.01
N VAL A 112 -3.08 -7.26 -12.25
CA VAL A 112 -3.27 -6.14 -13.17
C VAL A 112 -4.27 -5.13 -12.62
N LEU A 113 -5.37 -5.57 -12.02
CA LEU A 113 -6.33 -4.67 -11.38
C LEU A 113 -5.71 -3.89 -10.23
N ARG A 114 -4.88 -4.53 -9.40
CA ARG A 114 -4.19 -3.92 -8.27
C ARG A 114 -3.18 -2.87 -8.73
N VAL A 115 -2.36 -3.18 -9.73
CA VAL A 115 -1.41 -2.24 -10.33
C VAL A 115 -2.13 -1.00 -10.88
N ASN A 116 -3.19 -1.21 -11.67
CA ASN A 116 -3.97 -0.09 -12.22
C ASN A 116 -4.62 0.76 -11.12
N ALA A 117 -5.14 0.14 -10.05
CA ALA A 117 -5.76 0.84 -8.94
C ALA A 117 -4.75 1.71 -8.19
N VAL A 118 -3.54 1.20 -7.94
CA VAL A 118 -2.46 1.94 -7.29
C VAL A 118 -2.00 3.13 -8.15
N LEU A 119 -1.81 2.92 -9.45
CA LEU A 119 -1.38 3.97 -10.38
C LEU A 119 -2.42 5.06 -10.58
N LYS A 120 -3.70 4.70 -10.75
CA LYS A 120 -4.78 5.67 -10.97
C LYS A 120 -4.88 6.71 -9.84
N ARG A 121 -4.62 6.33 -8.62
CA ARG A 121 -4.67 7.21 -7.45
C ARG A 121 -3.53 8.20 -7.39
N ASN A 122 -2.35 7.83 -7.93
CA ASN A 122 -1.22 8.76 -7.99
C ASN A 122 -1.56 10.03 -8.78
N TYR A 123 -2.51 9.96 -9.72
CA TYR A 123 -2.95 11.11 -10.52
C TYR A 123 -4.11 11.92 -9.90
N GLN A 124 -4.78 11.46 -8.84
CA GLN A 124 -5.98 12.11 -8.30
C GLN A 124 -5.74 12.98 -7.05
N HIS A 125 -4.52 13.06 -6.53
CA HIS A 125 -4.24 13.74 -5.26
C HIS A 125 -4.03 15.27 -5.32
N ASP A 126 -4.29 15.93 -6.44
CA ASP A 126 -4.18 17.40 -6.51
C ASP A 126 -5.25 18.17 -5.68
N ASN A 127 -6.23 17.47 -5.09
CA ASN A 127 -7.29 18.04 -4.24
C ASN A 127 -7.24 17.54 -2.77
N ALA A 128 -6.08 17.14 -2.26
CA ALA A 128 -5.95 16.66 -0.89
C ALA A 128 -6.22 17.78 0.13
N ILE A 129 -6.95 17.47 1.21
CA ILE A 129 -7.10 18.36 2.37
C ILE A 129 -5.68 18.56 2.94
N PRO A 130 -5.14 19.78 3.00
CA PRO A 130 -3.74 20.00 3.38
C PRO A 130 -3.39 19.45 4.76
N ILE A 131 -4.32 19.58 5.71
CA ILE A 131 -4.18 19.09 7.09
C ILE A 131 -5.39 18.23 7.43
N LEU A 132 -5.15 16.96 7.73
CA LEU A 132 -6.18 16.03 8.19
C LEU A 132 -6.18 16.01 9.73
N GLN A 133 -7.30 16.40 10.33
CA GLN A 133 -7.50 16.41 11.78
C GLN A 133 -8.22 15.12 12.22
N ILE A 134 -7.61 14.35 13.12
CA ILE A 134 -8.18 13.13 13.72
C ILE A 134 -8.02 13.22 15.25
N GLY A 135 -9.10 13.51 15.98
CA GLY A 135 -9.00 13.85 17.38
C GLY A 135 -8.03 15.01 17.59
N GLU A 136 -7.03 14.83 18.42
CA GLU A 136 -5.96 15.80 18.66
C GLU A 136 -4.82 15.71 17.61
N THR A 137 -4.76 14.63 16.84
CA THR A 137 -3.70 14.40 15.86
C THR A 137 -3.91 15.25 14.60
N GLN A 138 -2.92 16.05 14.23
CA GLN A 138 -2.87 16.82 12.98
C GLN A 138 -1.85 16.20 12.04
N ILE A 139 -2.27 15.93 10.82
CA ILE A 139 -1.44 15.24 9.81
C ILE A 139 -1.32 16.14 8.58
N ASP A 140 -0.10 16.54 8.25
CA ASP A 140 0.22 17.12 6.95
C ASP A 140 0.11 16.01 5.89
N THR A 141 -0.89 16.10 5.02
CA THR A 141 -1.16 15.06 4.04
C THR A 141 -0.17 15.07 2.88
N ALA A 142 0.44 16.21 2.56
CA ALA A 142 1.45 16.34 1.52
C ALA A 142 2.77 15.67 1.96
N ASN A 143 3.23 16.01 3.18
CA ASN A 143 4.45 15.46 3.76
C ASN A 143 4.20 14.12 4.48
N ARG A 144 2.94 13.74 4.69
CA ARG A 144 2.49 12.50 5.33
C ARG A 144 3.09 12.31 6.72
N VAL A 145 3.10 13.36 7.51
CA VAL A 145 3.69 13.39 8.84
C VAL A 145 2.75 14.10 9.82
N GLN A 146 2.75 13.63 11.05
CA GLN A 146 2.09 14.32 12.16
C GLN A 146 2.83 15.62 12.48
N ILE A 147 2.13 16.75 12.59
CA ILE A 147 2.75 18.07 12.76
C ILE A 147 2.69 18.62 14.19
N ASN A 148 1.87 18.04 15.06
CA ASN A 148 1.66 18.48 16.42
C ASN A 148 2.18 17.49 17.47
N SER A 149 3.34 16.86 17.22
CA SER A 149 3.97 15.90 18.12
C SER A 149 5.48 16.14 18.20
N GLU A 150 6.04 15.95 19.38
CA GLU A 150 7.50 15.95 19.61
C GLU A 150 8.17 14.76 18.91
N PHE A 151 7.45 13.62 18.79
CA PHE A 151 7.89 12.43 18.07
C PHE A 151 6.88 12.10 16.95
N PRO A 152 6.96 12.78 15.81
CA PRO A 152 5.93 12.71 14.78
C PRO A 152 5.88 11.36 14.10
N SER A 153 4.69 10.78 14.02
CA SER A 153 4.43 9.59 13.21
C SER A 153 4.40 9.92 11.72
N SER A 154 5.03 9.08 10.90
CA SER A 154 4.89 9.15 9.44
C SER A 154 3.75 8.24 8.98
N PHE A 155 3.06 8.62 7.91
CA PHE A 155 1.95 7.87 7.35
C PHE A 155 2.26 7.41 5.93
N SER A 156 1.90 6.19 5.59
CA SER A 156 1.90 5.77 4.19
C SER A 156 0.74 6.43 3.45
N ARG A 157 0.83 6.46 2.12
CA ARG A 157 -0.25 6.96 1.29
C ARG A 157 -1.56 6.23 1.55
N ARG A 158 -1.49 4.90 1.65
CA ARG A 158 -2.65 4.05 1.93
C ARG A 158 -3.32 4.36 3.27
N GLU A 159 -2.53 4.63 4.28
CA GLU A 159 -3.04 5.02 5.60
C GLU A 159 -3.80 6.35 5.55
N LEU A 160 -3.31 7.31 4.78
CA LEU A 160 -4.02 8.58 4.59
C LEU A 160 -5.30 8.42 3.77
N ASP A 161 -5.29 7.58 2.72
CA ASP A 161 -6.47 7.28 1.93
C ASP A 161 -7.59 6.69 2.81
N ILE A 162 -7.23 5.73 3.69
CA ILE A 162 -8.17 5.14 4.65
C ILE A 162 -8.72 6.19 5.61
N LEU A 163 -7.85 6.97 6.25
CA LEU A 163 -8.27 8.01 7.20
C LEU A 163 -9.16 9.06 6.55
N SER A 164 -8.81 9.51 5.35
CA SER A 164 -9.58 10.49 4.59
C SER A 164 -10.96 9.95 4.22
N PHE A 165 -11.02 8.70 3.75
CA PHE A 165 -12.28 8.07 3.40
C PHE A 165 -13.19 7.87 4.63
N LEU A 166 -12.64 7.37 5.73
CA LEU A 166 -13.38 7.21 6.98
C LEU A 166 -13.81 8.54 7.58
N LYS A 167 -13.02 9.62 7.42
CA LYS A 167 -13.37 10.97 7.88
C LYS A 167 -14.56 11.53 7.14
N ILE A 168 -14.59 11.37 5.81
CA ILE A 168 -15.73 11.79 4.96
C ILE A 168 -17.01 11.04 5.36
N HIS A 169 -16.89 9.77 5.74
CA HIS A 169 -18.01 8.90 6.11
C HIS A 169 -18.17 8.71 7.63
N SER A 170 -17.71 9.65 8.45
CA SER A 170 -17.67 9.54 9.91
C SER A 170 -19.05 9.35 10.58
N GLU A 171 -20.14 9.65 9.87
CA GLU A 171 -21.52 9.50 10.38
C GLU A 171 -21.97 8.04 10.48
N ARG A 172 -21.30 7.11 9.78
CA ARG A 172 -21.66 5.68 9.73
C ARG A 172 -20.45 4.78 9.76
N PRO A 173 -20.60 3.49 10.09
CA PRO A 173 -19.59 2.49 9.82
C PRO A 173 -19.34 2.34 8.30
N VAL A 174 -18.10 2.00 7.96
CA VAL A 174 -17.66 1.67 6.60
C VAL A 174 -17.21 0.23 6.59
N SER A 175 -17.77 -0.58 5.69
CA SER A 175 -17.44 -1.99 5.62
C SER A 175 -16.02 -2.24 5.08
N ARG A 176 -15.49 -3.44 5.28
CA ARG A 176 -14.19 -3.83 4.73
C ARG A 176 -14.20 -3.84 3.22
N GLU A 177 -15.28 -4.33 2.64
CA GLU A 177 -15.52 -4.39 1.20
C GLU A 177 -15.56 -2.97 0.61
N GLU A 178 -16.28 -2.06 1.28
CA GLU A 178 -16.35 -0.66 0.86
C GLU A 178 -14.98 0.02 0.93
N LEU A 179 -14.18 -0.25 1.97
CA LEU A 179 -12.80 0.22 2.03
C LEU A 179 -11.96 -0.37 0.89
N LEU A 180 -12.06 -1.68 0.61
CA LEU A 180 -11.35 -2.31 -0.50
C LEU A 180 -11.75 -1.71 -1.85
N GLU A 181 -13.03 -1.45 -2.07
CA GLU A 181 -13.50 -0.84 -3.30
C GLU A 181 -12.97 0.58 -3.46
N HIS A 182 -13.14 1.43 -2.46
CA HIS A 182 -12.83 2.86 -2.56
C HIS A 182 -11.36 3.18 -2.31
N VAL A 183 -10.70 2.48 -1.37
CA VAL A 183 -9.30 2.71 -1.03
C VAL A 183 -8.36 1.84 -1.86
N TRP A 184 -8.71 0.65 -2.30
CA TRP A 184 -7.90 -0.22 -3.18
C TRP A 184 -8.40 -0.29 -4.63
N GLY A 185 -9.63 0.16 -4.92
CA GLY A 185 -10.21 0.18 -6.28
C GLY A 185 -10.73 -1.17 -6.74
N TYR A 186 -11.01 -2.08 -5.82
CA TYR A 186 -11.45 -3.44 -6.14
C TYR A 186 -12.96 -3.48 -6.34
N LYS A 187 -13.41 -3.55 -7.59
CA LYS A 187 -14.84 -3.56 -7.94
C LYS A 187 -15.59 -4.87 -7.62
N GLN A 188 -14.91 -5.91 -7.17
CA GLN A 188 -15.48 -7.19 -6.74
C GLN A 188 -14.67 -7.71 -5.54
N ALA A 189 -15.08 -7.32 -4.35
CA ALA A 189 -14.43 -7.70 -3.10
C ALA A 189 -14.61 -9.20 -2.75
N ASP A 190 -15.54 -9.91 -3.41
CA ASP A 190 -15.90 -11.30 -3.09
C ASP A 190 -14.78 -12.32 -3.27
N ALA A 191 -13.67 -11.94 -3.92
CA ALA A 191 -12.52 -12.82 -4.18
C ALA A 191 -11.21 -12.33 -3.53
N ILE A 192 -11.25 -11.24 -2.74
CA ILE A 192 -10.04 -10.60 -2.21
C ILE A 192 -10.06 -10.67 -0.69
N GLU A 193 -8.95 -11.10 -0.10
CA GLU A 193 -8.82 -11.14 1.36
C GLU A 193 -8.99 -9.75 1.98
N THR A 194 -10.06 -9.56 2.73
CA THR A 194 -10.35 -8.33 3.49
C THR A 194 -9.33 -8.06 4.60
N ARG A 195 -8.45 -9.03 4.88
CA ARG A 195 -7.43 -9.00 5.91
C ARG A 195 -6.43 -7.85 5.76
N THR A 196 -6.15 -7.44 4.52
CA THR A 196 -5.31 -6.26 4.24
C THR A 196 -5.86 -5.00 4.91
N VAL A 197 -7.18 -4.82 4.94
CA VAL A 197 -7.83 -3.70 5.63
C VAL A 197 -7.54 -3.75 7.13
N ASP A 198 -7.75 -4.91 7.77
CA ASP A 198 -7.58 -5.06 9.22
C ASP A 198 -6.15 -4.74 9.67
N ILE A 199 -5.16 -5.10 8.86
CA ILE A 199 -3.75 -4.81 9.12
C ILE A 199 -3.48 -3.30 9.07
N HIS A 200 -4.00 -2.60 8.05
CA HIS A 200 -3.86 -1.15 7.96
C HIS A 200 -4.57 -0.43 9.12
N ILE A 201 -5.76 -0.89 9.51
CA ILE A 201 -6.47 -0.37 10.68
C ILE A 201 -5.64 -0.55 11.96
N ALA A 202 -5.05 -1.73 12.17
CA ALA A 202 -4.20 -1.97 13.33
C ALA A 202 -2.95 -1.05 13.36
N LYS A 203 -2.35 -0.77 12.21
CA LYS A 203 -1.24 0.19 12.08
C LYS A 203 -1.67 1.62 12.37
N LEU A 204 -2.80 2.04 11.82
CA LEU A 204 -3.35 3.37 12.05
C LEU A 204 -3.62 3.60 13.54
N ARG A 205 -4.23 2.63 14.23
CA ARG A 205 -4.45 2.70 15.67
C ARG A 205 -3.16 2.94 16.46
N ARG A 206 -2.06 2.27 16.08
CA ARG A 206 -0.75 2.50 16.74
C ARG A 206 -0.20 3.92 16.57
N LYS A 207 -0.68 4.67 15.57
CA LYS A 207 -0.22 6.02 15.26
C LYS A 207 -1.13 7.12 15.79
N ILE A 208 -2.43 6.84 15.94
CA ILE A 208 -3.42 7.86 16.28
C ILE A 208 -4.12 7.64 17.62
N GLU A 209 -4.06 6.42 18.19
CA GLU A 209 -4.71 6.11 19.48
C GLU A 209 -3.70 6.17 20.63
N THR A 210 -4.18 6.56 21.80
CA THR A 210 -3.40 6.48 23.03
C THR A 210 -3.17 5.02 23.44
N ASP A 211 -4.21 4.19 23.37
CA ASP A 211 -4.11 2.73 23.53
C ASP A 211 -4.69 2.02 22.29
N PRO A 212 -3.85 1.43 21.44
CA PRO A 212 -4.30 0.72 20.24
C PRO A 212 -5.20 -0.48 20.52
N LYS A 213 -5.19 -1.02 21.74
CA LYS A 213 -6.03 -2.16 22.15
C LYS A 213 -7.43 -1.72 22.61
N GLN A 214 -7.56 -0.46 23.02
CA GLN A 214 -8.82 0.16 23.40
C GLN A 214 -9.07 1.43 22.55
N PRO A 215 -9.32 1.26 21.23
CA PRO A 215 -9.40 2.40 20.31
C PRO A 215 -10.65 3.25 20.59
N GLU A 216 -10.44 4.56 20.72
CA GLU A 216 -11.49 5.56 20.93
C GLU A 216 -11.80 6.38 19.68
N LEU A 217 -10.83 6.53 18.76
CA LEU A 217 -10.98 7.29 17.53
C LEU A 217 -11.37 6.40 16.35
N LEU A 218 -10.65 5.30 16.15
CA LEU A 218 -10.86 4.37 15.04
C LEU A 218 -11.44 3.05 15.56
N VAL A 219 -12.75 3.02 15.75
CA VAL A 219 -13.45 1.91 16.39
C VAL A 219 -13.88 0.81 15.41
N THR A 220 -14.01 -0.42 15.92
CA THR A 220 -14.62 -1.53 15.18
C THR A 220 -16.10 -1.62 15.53
N VAL A 221 -16.96 -1.60 14.51
CA VAL A 221 -18.38 -1.88 14.66
C VAL A 221 -18.61 -3.32 14.20
N ARG A 222 -18.97 -4.22 15.14
CA ARG A 222 -19.10 -5.66 14.87
C ARG A 222 -20.13 -5.92 13.78
N GLY A 223 -19.75 -6.68 12.75
CA GLY A 223 -20.59 -7.02 11.61
C GLY A 223 -20.74 -5.92 10.56
N GLU A 224 -20.29 -4.68 10.83
CA GLU A 224 -20.48 -3.55 9.92
C GLU A 224 -19.14 -3.00 9.38
N GLY A 225 -18.03 -3.12 10.12
CA GLY A 225 -16.72 -2.65 9.69
C GLY A 225 -16.04 -1.69 10.64
N TYR A 226 -15.60 -0.54 10.16
CA TYR A 226 -14.84 0.47 10.91
C TYR A 226 -15.51 1.84 10.86
N ARG A 227 -15.33 2.60 11.93
CA ARG A 227 -15.84 3.97 12.01
C ARG A 227 -14.78 4.87 12.65
N LEU A 228 -14.58 6.05 12.06
CA LEU A 228 -13.77 7.09 12.65
C LEU A 228 -14.70 8.01 13.44
N LEU A 229 -14.46 8.10 14.74
CA LEU A 229 -15.15 9.04 15.62
C LEU A 229 -14.49 10.42 15.57
N ARG A 230 -15.26 11.46 15.92
CA ARG A 230 -14.79 12.86 15.86
C ARG A 230 -13.86 13.18 17.01
#